data_47994c0b2b23a5f4b910d12ad5db6696
#
_entry.id   47994c0b2b23a5f4b910d12ad5db6696
#
_cell.length_a   1.000
_cell.length_b   1.000
_cell.length_c   1.000
_cell.angle_alpha   90.00
_cell.angle_beta   90.00
_cell.angle_gamma   90.00
#
_symmetry.space_group_name_H-M   'P 1'
#
loop_
_entity.id
_entity.type
_entity.pdbx_description
1 polymer ?
#
loop_
_entity_poly.entity_id
_entity_poly.type
_entity_poly.pdbx_seq_one_letter_code
_entity_poly.pdbx_strand_id
1 'polypeptide(L)'
;MKFLPFVIACGVVGFAAQMPTAKTQNPPKVSDAIHQLFVEDGEEIRETPSKLSEEEYNARLKVRQAKVKALLAAGELKTGEDFHEAAFIFQHGNNSEDCLFAHVLAMEAVLKGSDEAKWIEAATLDRYLQSIGQPQVFGTQYPLDPNLPHQPHPAAGSQGPFLAGRTLAPYNDQFLPDSARLDFCVPALVQQKQNVAMFNAGKRPTETMRAPGCPR
;
A
#
# COMPACT_ATOMS: atom_id res chain seq x y z
N MET A 1 77.37 24.25 32.82
CA MET A 1 76.04 23.77 33.12
C MET A 1 75.52 23.19 31.85
N LYS A 2 75.41 21.82 31.73
CA LYS A 2 74.91 21.13 30.59
C LYS A 2 73.48 20.68 30.87
N PHE A 3 72.48 21.20 30.11
CA PHE A 3 71.10 20.74 30.19
C PHE A 3 70.92 19.53 29.28
N LEU A 4 70.46 18.44 29.89
CA LEU A 4 70.06 17.22 29.18
C LEU A 4 68.59 17.30 28.90
N PRO A 5 68.09 17.04 27.67
CA PRO A 5 66.64 16.96 27.39
C PRO A 5 66.05 15.63 27.80
N PHE A 6 64.97 15.68 28.56
CA PHE A 6 64.17 14.54 28.99
C PHE A 6 63.18 14.20 27.86
N VAL A 7 63.32 13.06 27.19
CA VAL A 7 62.40 12.57 26.19
C VAL A 7 61.33 11.74 26.90
N ILE A 8 60.10 12.24 26.94
CA ILE A 8 58.94 11.48 27.41
C ILE A 8 58.38 10.68 26.22
N ALA A 9 58.57 9.35 26.25
CA ALA A 9 57.92 8.46 25.33
C ALA A 9 56.47 8.23 25.76
N CYS A 10 55.53 8.82 25.00
CA CYS A 10 54.10 8.59 25.19
C CYS A 10 53.69 7.28 24.45
N GLY A 11 53.56 6.21 25.22
CA GLY A 11 53.08 4.93 24.71
C GLY A 11 51.56 5.01 24.43
N VAL A 12 51.18 5.01 23.16
CA VAL A 12 49.76 4.88 22.75
C VAL A 12 49.38 3.41 22.86
N VAL A 13 48.67 3.04 23.92
CA VAL A 13 48.03 1.74 24.05
C VAL A 13 46.76 1.78 23.19
N GLY A 14 46.81 1.19 21.99
CA GLY A 14 45.65 1.03 21.11
C GLY A 14 44.68 0.01 21.69
N PHE A 15 43.60 0.48 22.28
CA PHE A 15 42.45 -0.37 22.61
C PHE A 15 41.67 -0.65 21.34
N ALA A 16 41.88 -1.81 20.71
CA ALA A 16 41.03 -2.31 19.66
C ALA A 16 39.69 -2.75 20.27
N ALA A 17 38.68 -1.86 20.23
CA ALA A 17 37.32 -2.22 20.58
C ALA A 17 36.79 -3.17 19.49
N GLN A 18 36.68 -4.47 19.79
CA GLN A 18 35.97 -5.42 18.98
C GLN A 18 34.49 -5.05 18.99
N MET A 19 34.00 -4.50 17.87
CA MET A 19 32.55 -4.34 17.67
C MET A 19 31.90 -5.72 17.68
N PRO A 20 30.84 -5.93 18.45
CA PRO A 20 30.11 -7.18 18.40
C PRO A 20 29.54 -7.35 16.97
N THR A 21 29.92 -8.44 16.31
CA THR A 21 29.30 -8.85 15.04
C THR A 21 27.80 -9.02 15.26
N ALA A 22 27.01 -8.13 14.67
CA ALA A 22 25.58 -8.28 14.65
C ALA A 22 25.24 -9.67 14.06
N LYS A 23 24.66 -10.54 14.88
CA LYS A 23 24.09 -11.79 14.40
C LYS A 23 23.06 -11.41 13.34
N THR A 24 23.26 -11.85 12.12
CA THR A 24 22.26 -11.75 11.04
C THR A 24 21.03 -12.53 11.53
N GLN A 25 20.10 -11.85 12.16
CA GLN A 25 18.80 -12.45 12.46
C GLN A 25 18.10 -12.61 11.12
N ASN A 26 17.62 -13.82 10.83
CA ASN A 26 16.71 -14.01 9.70
C ASN A 26 15.57 -13.01 9.85
N PRO A 27 15.12 -12.36 8.74
CA PRO A 27 13.99 -11.45 8.82
C PRO A 27 12.81 -12.17 9.50
N PRO A 28 12.08 -11.49 10.42
CA PRO A 28 10.94 -12.08 11.07
C PRO A 28 9.94 -12.54 9.99
N LYS A 29 9.34 -13.72 10.21
CA LYS A 29 8.37 -14.30 9.30
C LYS A 29 7.03 -13.57 9.47
N VAL A 30 6.27 -13.39 8.36
CA VAL A 30 4.89 -12.91 8.37
C VAL A 30 4.05 -13.67 9.40
N SER A 31 3.23 -12.96 10.15
CA SER A 31 2.31 -13.57 11.11
C SER A 31 1.25 -14.40 10.36
N ASP A 32 1.16 -15.70 10.64
CA ASP A 32 0.15 -16.56 10.02
C ASP A 32 -1.28 -16.04 10.26
N ALA A 33 -1.52 -15.34 11.37
CA ALA A 33 -2.83 -14.78 11.70
C ALA A 33 -3.27 -13.65 10.78
N ILE A 34 -2.35 -12.67 10.49
CA ILE A 34 -2.70 -11.57 9.57
C ILE A 34 -2.81 -12.08 8.14
N HIS A 35 -1.91 -12.99 7.73
CA HIS A 35 -1.95 -13.59 6.41
C HIS A 35 -3.28 -14.30 6.14
N GLN A 36 -3.79 -15.08 7.09
CA GLN A 36 -5.09 -15.72 6.98
C GLN A 36 -6.21 -14.69 6.77
N LEU A 37 -6.23 -13.61 7.57
CA LEU A 37 -7.24 -12.55 7.44
C LEU A 37 -7.18 -11.85 6.08
N PHE A 38 -5.98 -11.64 5.54
CA PHE A 38 -5.76 -11.05 4.22
C PHE A 38 -6.25 -11.96 3.10
N VAL A 39 -5.97 -13.27 3.17
CA VAL A 39 -6.44 -14.25 2.19
C VAL A 39 -7.97 -14.33 2.21
N GLU A 40 -8.58 -14.44 3.40
CA GLU A 40 -10.04 -14.46 3.57
C GLU A 40 -10.69 -13.21 2.96
N ASP A 41 -10.10 -12.02 3.19
CA ASP A 41 -10.60 -10.76 2.62
C ASP A 41 -10.56 -10.75 1.09
N GLY A 42 -9.44 -11.17 0.52
CA GLY A 42 -9.27 -11.25 -0.92
C GLY A 42 -10.18 -12.28 -1.60
N GLU A 43 -10.55 -13.36 -0.92
CA GLU A 43 -11.51 -14.35 -1.41
C GLU A 43 -12.94 -13.79 -1.38
N GLU A 44 -13.35 -13.21 -0.26
CA GLU A 44 -14.68 -12.65 -0.09
C GLU A 44 -14.96 -11.49 -1.05
N ILE A 45 -14.01 -10.60 -1.28
CA ILE A 45 -14.20 -9.49 -2.23
C ILE A 45 -14.35 -9.97 -3.68
N ARG A 46 -13.71 -11.09 -4.04
CA ARG A 46 -13.90 -11.71 -5.35
C ARG A 46 -15.27 -12.35 -5.51
N GLU A 47 -15.87 -12.82 -4.42
CA GLU A 47 -17.18 -13.46 -4.41
C GLU A 47 -18.34 -12.46 -4.35
N THR A 48 -18.10 -11.24 -3.92
CA THR A 48 -19.08 -10.16 -3.88
C THR A 48 -19.29 -9.54 -5.27
N PRO A 49 -20.51 -9.29 -5.77
CA PRO A 49 -21.81 -9.56 -5.13
C PRO A 49 -22.44 -10.91 -5.50
N SER A 50 -21.75 -11.84 -6.18
CA SER A 50 -22.37 -13.04 -6.75
C SER A 50 -22.82 -14.06 -5.70
N LYS A 51 -22.04 -14.22 -4.62
CA LYS A 51 -22.32 -15.18 -3.55
C LYS A 51 -22.51 -14.53 -2.20
N LEU A 52 -22.04 -13.30 -2.04
CA LEU A 52 -22.06 -12.54 -0.81
C LEU A 52 -22.64 -11.16 -1.09
N SER A 53 -23.65 -10.74 -0.36
CA SER A 53 -24.18 -9.39 -0.48
C SER A 53 -23.17 -8.37 0.05
N GLU A 54 -23.27 -7.12 -0.38
CA GLU A 54 -22.41 -6.03 0.09
C GLU A 54 -22.57 -5.82 1.60
N GLU A 55 -23.77 -5.97 2.14
CA GLU A 55 -24.04 -5.86 3.57
C GLU A 55 -23.34 -6.96 4.37
N GLU A 56 -23.43 -8.21 3.92
CA GLU A 56 -22.74 -9.34 4.54
C GLU A 56 -21.23 -9.21 4.46
N TYR A 57 -20.70 -8.78 3.30
CA TYR A 57 -19.28 -8.50 3.16
C TYR A 57 -18.81 -7.43 4.15
N ASN A 58 -19.52 -6.30 4.23
CA ASN A 58 -19.19 -5.21 5.14
C ASN A 58 -19.25 -5.63 6.61
N ALA A 59 -20.20 -6.49 6.99
CA ALA A 59 -20.30 -7.02 8.34
C ALA A 59 -19.07 -7.90 8.68
N ARG A 60 -18.65 -8.78 7.77
CA ARG A 60 -17.46 -9.63 7.93
C ARG A 60 -16.18 -8.81 7.92
N LEU A 61 -16.08 -7.79 7.05
CA LEU A 61 -14.95 -6.88 7.01
C LEU A 61 -14.74 -6.18 8.36
N LYS A 62 -15.81 -5.68 9.01
CA LYS A 62 -15.72 -5.06 10.35
C LYS A 62 -15.16 -6.03 11.41
N VAL A 63 -15.56 -7.29 11.39
CA VAL A 63 -15.01 -8.31 12.28
C VAL A 63 -13.52 -8.53 11.99
N ARG A 64 -13.14 -8.59 10.73
CA ARG A 64 -11.76 -8.77 10.30
C ARG A 64 -10.89 -7.58 10.70
N GLN A 65 -11.37 -6.35 10.48
CA GLN A 65 -10.71 -5.12 10.93
C GLN A 65 -10.50 -5.07 12.45
N ALA A 66 -11.49 -5.54 13.23
CA ALA A 66 -11.35 -5.63 14.69
C ALA A 66 -10.24 -6.62 15.10
N LYS A 67 -10.12 -7.76 14.43
CA LYS A 67 -9.03 -8.71 14.65
C LYS A 67 -7.67 -8.11 14.31
N VAL A 68 -7.55 -7.38 13.20
CA VAL A 68 -6.31 -6.66 12.83
C VAL A 68 -5.93 -5.64 13.92
N LYS A 69 -6.88 -4.85 14.41
CA LYS A 69 -6.64 -3.91 15.52
C LYS A 69 -6.17 -4.62 16.79
N ALA A 70 -6.71 -5.80 17.09
CA ALA A 70 -6.27 -6.61 18.24
C ALA A 70 -4.82 -7.11 18.07
N LEU A 71 -4.47 -7.64 16.89
CA LEU A 71 -3.09 -8.07 16.57
C LEU A 71 -2.10 -6.90 16.67
N LEU A 72 -2.48 -5.73 16.16
CA LEU A 72 -1.67 -4.50 16.26
C LEU A 72 -1.47 -4.09 17.73
N ALA A 73 -2.53 -4.05 18.53
CA ALA A 73 -2.48 -3.69 19.95
C ALA A 73 -1.66 -4.69 20.77
N ALA A 74 -1.66 -5.96 20.39
CA ALA A 74 -0.82 -7.00 21.01
C ALA A 74 0.64 -6.95 20.56
N GLY A 75 0.98 -6.08 19.58
CA GLY A 75 2.33 -6.00 19.00
C GLY A 75 2.71 -7.25 18.19
N GLU A 76 1.73 -7.94 17.61
CA GLU A 76 1.95 -9.14 16.81
C GLU A 76 2.26 -8.83 15.34
N LEU A 77 1.92 -7.64 14.84
CA LEU A 77 2.35 -7.14 13.53
C LEU A 77 3.79 -6.61 13.66
N LYS A 78 4.75 -7.24 12.99
CA LYS A 78 6.20 -6.96 13.17
C LYS A 78 6.94 -6.64 11.88
N THR A 79 6.53 -7.28 10.79
CA THR A 79 7.19 -7.16 9.49
C THR A 79 6.51 -6.14 8.60
N GLY A 80 7.23 -5.63 7.59
CA GLY A 80 6.61 -4.81 6.56
C GLY A 80 5.45 -5.51 5.85
N GLU A 81 5.54 -6.83 5.68
CA GLU A 81 4.48 -7.63 5.08
C GLU A 81 3.24 -7.71 5.97
N ASP A 82 3.39 -7.89 7.29
CA ASP A 82 2.24 -7.88 8.21
C ASP A 82 1.44 -6.58 8.09
N PHE A 83 2.14 -5.44 8.02
CA PHE A 83 1.51 -4.12 7.88
C PHE A 83 0.93 -3.89 6.48
N HIS A 84 1.57 -4.42 5.44
CA HIS A 84 1.07 -4.40 4.08
C HIS A 84 -0.27 -5.14 3.95
N GLU A 85 -0.36 -6.37 4.46
CA GLU A 85 -1.58 -7.16 4.46
C GLU A 85 -2.70 -6.51 5.29
N ALA A 86 -2.33 -5.94 6.46
CA ALA A 86 -3.27 -5.16 7.27
C ALA A 86 -3.82 -3.93 6.53
N ALA A 87 -2.98 -3.21 5.80
CA ALA A 87 -3.38 -2.06 4.99
C ALA A 87 -4.38 -2.46 3.89
N PHE A 88 -4.18 -3.62 3.23
CA PHE A 88 -5.11 -4.15 2.23
C PHE A 88 -6.48 -4.43 2.80
N ILE A 89 -6.58 -4.99 4.00
CA ILE A 89 -7.86 -5.25 4.66
C ILE A 89 -8.60 -3.93 4.95
N PHE A 90 -7.88 -2.91 5.47
CA PHE A 90 -8.50 -1.63 5.81
C PHE A 90 -8.86 -0.78 4.60
N GLN A 91 -8.15 -0.90 3.46
CA GLN A 91 -8.48 -0.16 2.24
C GLN A 91 -9.85 -0.52 1.65
N HIS A 92 -10.38 -1.67 2.00
CA HIS A 92 -11.71 -2.11 1.58
C HIS A 92 -12.84 -1.52 2.45
N GLY A 93 -12.48 -0.79 3.51
CA GLY A 93 -13.44 -0.01 4.30
C GLY A 93 -14.13 1.07 3.47
N ASN A 94 -15.33 1.44 3.89
CA ASN A 94 -16.20 2.36 3.16
C ASN A 94 -16.32 3.76 3.80
N ASN A 95 -15.43 4.09 4.73
CA ASN A 95 -15.40 5.39 5.42
C ASN A 95 -13.97 5.98 5.42
N SER A 96 -13.88 7.29 5.69
CA SER A 96 -12.61 8.01 5.69
C SER A 96 -11.62 7.54 6.77
N GLU A 97 -12.12 7.10 7.92
CA GLU A 97 -11.26 6.63 9.02
C GLU A 97 -10.56 5.33 8.63
N ASP A 98 -11.26 4.38 8.00
CA ASP A 98 -10.66 3.14 7.51
C ASP A 98 -9.63 3.42 6.42
N CYS A 99 -9.92 4.33 5.48
CA CYS A 99 -8.97 4.72 4.44
C CYS A 99 -7.71 5.38 5.02
N LEU A 100 -7.87 6.28 5.99
CA LEU A 100 -6.75 6.91 6.68
C LEU A 100 -5.94 5.89 7.48
N PHE A 101 -6.61 4.97 8.17
CA PHE A 101 -5.91 3.94 8.94
C PHE A 101 -5.16 2.97 8.02
N ALA A 102 -5.74 2.61 6.87
CA ALA A 102 -5.06 1.84 5.85
C ALA A 102 -3.77 2.53 5.37
N HIS A 103 -3.83 3.86 5.16
CA HIS A 103 -2.65 4.64 4.77
C HIS A 103 -1.56 4.62 5.85
N VAL A 104 -1.92 4.80 7.12
CA VAL A 104 -0.96 4.71 8.24
C VAL A 104 -0.29 3.33 8.31
N LEU A 105 -1.06 2.25 8.13
CA LEU A 105 -0.52 0.89 8.08
C LEU A 105 0.43 0.70 6.87
N ALA A 106 0.06 1.22 5.70
CA ALA A 106 0.90 1.17 4.50
C ALA A 106 2.21 1.94 4.67
N MET A 107 2.18 3.13 5.29
CA MET A 107 3.39 3.87 5.67
C MET A 107 4.30 3.06 6.60
N GLU A 108 3.73 2.40 7.62
CA GLU A 108 4.51 1.55 8.54
C GLU A 108 5.14 0.36 7.78
N ALA A 109 4.41 -0.22 6.82
CA ALA A 109 4.94 -1.29 5.97
C ALA A 109 6.17 -0.84 5.18
N VAL A 110 6.12 0.34 4.55
CA VAL A 110 7.25 0.93 3.80
C VAL A 110 8.42 1.23 4.75
N LEU A 111 8.16 1.83 5.92
CA LEU A 111 9.20 2.09 6.93
C LEU A 111 9.89 0.82 7.43
N LYS A 112 9.19 -0.31 7.43
CA LYS A 112 9.74 -1.64 7.74
C LYS A 112 10.38 -2.35 6.54
N GLY A 113 10.50 -1.68 5.40
CA GLY A 113 11.22 -2.14 4.22
C GLY A 113 10.39 -2.99 3.25
N SER A 114 9.06 -2.95 3.29
CA SER A 114 8.22 -3.60 2.27
C SER A 114 8.13 -2.73 1.02
N ASP A 115 8.86 -3.09 -0.02
CA ASP A 115 8.76 -2.43 -1.33
C ASP A 115 7.39 -2.68 -1.99
N GLU A 116 6.73 -3.79 -1.66
CA GLU A 116 5.39 -4.12 -2.14
C GLU A 116 4.32 -3.15 -1.63
N ALA A 117 4.55 -2.56 -0.45
CA ALA A 117 3.64 -1.61 0.17
C ALA A 117 3.64 -0.21 -0.47
N LYS A 118 4.61 0.14 -1.29
CA LYS A 118 4.71 1.47 -1.92
C LYS A 118 3.46 1.85 -2.71
N TRP A 119 2.93 0.91 -3.48
CA TRP A 119 1.72 1.18 -4.27
C TRP A 119 0.48 1.34 -3.37
N ILE A 120 0.32 0.50 -2.37
CA ILE A 120 -0.85 0.58 -1.48
C ILE A 120 -0.81 1.84 -0.61
N GLU A 121 0.37 2.34 -0.27
CA GLU A 121 0.54 3.61 0.43
C GLU A 121 -0.04 4.78 -0.40
N ALA A 122 0.35 4.88 -1.68
CA ALA A 122 -0.19 5.88 -2.59
C ALA A 122 -1.71 5.70 -2.82
N ALA A 123 -2.16 4.45 -2.98
CA ALA A 123 -3.56 4.14 -3.25
C ALA A 123 -4.49 4.46 -2.08
N THR A 124 -4.03 4.22 -0.85
CA THR A 124 -4.82 4.51 0.36
C THR A 124 -4.89 6.00 0.66
N LEU A 125 -3.83 6.78 0.36
CA LEU A 125 -3.90 8.24 0.43
C LEU A 125 -4.92 8.80 -0.55
N ASP A 126 -4.88 8.36 -1.80
CA ASP A 126 -5.85 8.81 -2.81
C ASP A 126 -7.31 8.44 -2.41
N ARG A 127 -7.53 7.24 -1.87
CA ARG A 127 -8.84 6.85 -1.33
C ARG A 127 -9.29 7.74 -0.18
N TYR A 128 -8.40 8.03 0.76
CA TYR A 128 -8.69 8.93 1.86
C TYR A 128 -9.08 10.32 1.34
N LEU A 129 -8.27 10.90 0.46
CA LEU A 129 -8.54 12.21 -0.14
C LEU A 129 -9.92 12.25 -0.82
N GLN A 130 -10.24 11.25 -1.64
CA GLN A 130 -11.56 11.15 -2.28
C GLN A 130 -12.70 11.00 -1.25
N SER A 131 -12.49 10.24 -0.19
CA SER A 131 -13.51 10.02 0.86
C SER A 131 -13.88 11.30 1.62
N ILE A 132 -12.99 12.30 1.63
CA ILE A 132 -13.21 13.63 2.22
C ILE A 132 -13.46 14.72 1.18
N GLY A 133 -13.77 14.34 -0.08
CA GLY A 133 -14.09 15.25 -1.17
C GLY A 133 -12.90 16.01 -1.75
N GLN A 134 -11.67 15.56 -1.51
CA GLN A 134 -10.45 16.15 -2.05
C GLN A 134 -9.98 15.42 -3.32
N PRO A 135 -9.31 16.14 -4.25
CA PRO A 135 -8.70 15.50 -5.40
C PRO A 135 -7.61 14.51 -4.99
N GLN A 136 -7.58 13.35 -5.63
CA GLN A 136 -6.43 12.45 -5.54
C GLN A 136 -5.16 13.11 -6.06
N VAL A 137 -3.98 12.64 -5.59
CA VAL A 137 -2.68 13.24 -5.94
C VAL A 137 -1.73 12.28 -6.66
N PHE A 138 -1.92 10.97 -6.51
CA PHE A 138 -1.15 9.95 -7.22
C PHE A 138 -1.82 9.48 -8.52
N GLY A 139 -3.16 9.47 -8.56
CA GLY A 139 -3.93 8.97 -9.70
C GLY A 139 -4.13 7.45 -9.69
N THR A 140 -4.22 6.86 -8.50
CA THR A 140 -4.37 5.41 -8.32
C THR A 140 -5.82 4.94 -8.40
N GLN A 141 -6.78 5.86 -8.27
CA GLN A 141 -8.21 5.56 -8.24
C GLN A 141 -8.87 5.91 -9.58
N TYR A 142 -9.78 5.04 -10.00
CA TYR A 142 -10.52 5.19 -11.26
C TYR A 142 -12.03 5.16 -10.96
N PRO A 143 -12.59 6.21 -10.31
CA PRO A 143 -14.02 6.27 -10.02
C PRO A 143 -14.85 6.33 -11.29
N LEU A 144 -16.14 6.03 -11.16
CA LEU A 144 -17.10 6.28 -12.22
C LEU A 144 -17.34 7.79 -12.36
N ASP A 145 -17.35 8.30 -13.59
CA ASP A 145 -17.73 9.67 -13.88
C ASP A 145 -19.26 9.79 -13.78
N PRO A 146 -19.80 10.62 -12.87
CA PRO A 146 -21.23 10.75 -12.70
C PRO A 146 -21.95 11.32 -13.94
N ASN A 147 -21.21 11.92 -14.87
CA ASN A 147 -21.74 12.51 -16.09
C ASN A 147 -21.73 11.55 -17.28
N LEU A 148 -21.16 10.37 -17.13
CA LEU A 148 -21.11 9.36 -18.20
C LEU A 148 -22.11 8.24 -17.96
N PRO A 149 -22.67 7.65 -19.04
CA PRO A 149 -23.55 6.49 -18.91
C PRO A 149 -22.81 5.35 -18.19
N HIS A 150 -23.39 4.87 -17.12
CA HIS A 150 -22.87 3.73 -16.38
C HIS A 150 -23.44 2.44 -17.01
N GLN A 151 -22.58 1.49 -17.29
CA GLN A 151 -23.02 0.13 -17.57
C GLN A 151 -23.12 -0.63 -16.25
N PRO A 152 -24.19 -1.41 -16.02
CA PRO A 152 -24.31 -2.21 -14.81
C PRO A 152 -23.12 -3.16 -14.67
N HIS A 153 -22.71 -3.41 -13.43
CA HIS A 153 -21.68 -4.40 -13.13
C HIS A 153 -22.08 -5.73 -13.77
N PRO A 154 -21.23 -6.34 -14.60
CA PRO A 154 -21.48 -7.71 -15.00
C PRO A 154 -21.48 -8.58 -13.74
N ALA A 155 -22.36 -9.56 -13.68
CA ALA A 155 -22.38 -10.52 -12.59
C ALA A 155 -20.97 -11.09 -12.33
N ALA A 156 -20.60 -11.28 -11.07
CA ALA A 156 -19.29 -11.81 -10.71
C ALA A 156 -19.04 -13.14 -11.46
N GLY A 157 -17.84 -13.28 -12.01
CA GLY A 157 -17.47 -14.41 -12.87
C GLY A 157 -17.76 -14.23 -14.35
N SER A 158 -18.48 -13.17 -14.77
CA SER A 158 -18.57 -12.83 -16.18
C SER A 158 -17.31 -12.07 -16.60
N GLN A 159 -16.69 -12.47 -17.71
CA GLN A 159 -15.64 -11.70 -18.40
C GLN A 159 -16.25 -10.52 -19.19
N GLY A 160 -17.36 -9.96 -18.68
CA GLY A 160 -18.05 -8.87 -19.31
C GLY A 160 -17.21 -7.59 -19.39
N PRO A 161 -17.59 -6.65 -20.27
CA PRO A 161 -16.86 -5.40 -20.39
C PRO A 161 -16.78 -4.70 -19.03
N PHE A 162 -15.57 -4.33 -18.62
CA PHE A 162 -15.37 -3.46 -17.48
C PHE A 162 -16.23 -2.21 -17.67
N LEU A 163 -16.78 -1.71 -16.56
CA LEU A 163 -17.65 -0.54 -16.55
C LEU A 163 -17.03 0.61 -17.38
N ALA A 164 -17.64 0.93 -18.50
CA ALA A 164 -17.36 2.18 -19.18
C ALA A 164 -17.75 3.36 -18.30
N GLY A 165 -17.13 4.52 -18.52
CA GLY A 165 -17.40 5.72 -17.73
C GLY A 165 -16.42 5.93 -16.57
N ARG A 166 -15.23 5.35 -16.62
CA ARG A 166 -14.16 5.62 -15.66
C ARG A 166 -13.47 6.94 -15.93
N THR A 167 -13.05 7.61 -14.84
CA THR A 167 -12.29 8.85 -14.86
C THR A 167 -11.16 8.81 -13.82
N LEU A 168 -10.23 9.75 -13.90
CA LEU A 168 -9.29 10.05 -12.80
C LEU A 168 -9.81 11.18 -11.90
N ALA A 169 -10.84 11.91 -12.33
CA ALA A 169 -11.35 13.08 -11.59
C ALA A 169 -12.09 12.66 -10.29
N PRO A 170 -12.01 13.51 -9.22
CA PRO A 170 -11.15 14.69 -9.15
C PRO A 170 -9.69 14.32 -8.94
N TYR A 171 -8.78 14.92 -9.70
CA TYR A 171 -7.34 14.64 -9.68
C TYR A 171 -6.51 15.92 -9.82
N ASN A 172 -5.60 16.15 -8.89
CA ASN A 172 -4.58 17.19 -9.01
C ASN A 172 -3.34 16.61 -9.68
N ASP A 173 -3.34 16.53 -11.01
CA ASP A 173 -2.29 15.89 -11.81
C ASP A 173 -0.99 16.70 -11.86
N GLN A 174 -1.00 17.94 -11.37
CA GLN A 174 0.17 18.82 -11.25
C GLN A 174 0.85 18.73 -9.87
N PHE A 175 0.24 18.04 -8.91
CA PHE A 175 0.76 17.99 -7.54
C PHE A 175 2.09 17.23 -7.44
N LEU A 176 2.21 16.10 -8.13
CA LEU A 176 3.42 15.28 -8.14
C LEU A 176 4.02 15.16 -9.53
N PRO A 177 5.36 15.20 -9.67
CA PRO A 177 6.04 14.81 -10.91
C PRO A 177 5.97 13.27 -11.10
N ASP A 178 6.14 12.81 -12.35
CA ASP A 178 6.13 11.38 -12.65
C ASP A 178 7.24 10.60 -11.93
N SER A 179 8.41 11.23 -11.67
CA SER A 179 9.47 10.60 -10.88
C SER A 179 8.97 10.18 -9.48
N ALA A 180 8.27 11.08 -8.79
CA ALA A 180 7.70 10.76 -7.48
C ALA A 180 6.61 9.68 -7.57
N ARG A 181 5.76 9.69 -8.61
CA ARG A 181 4.79 8.60 -8.83
C ARG A 181 5.48 7.25 -8.99
N LEU A 182 6.52 7.19 -9.80
CA LEU A 182 7.29 5.96 -10.06
C LEU A 182 7.96 5.41 -8.79
N ASP A 183 8.46 6.27 -7.90
CA ASP A 183 9.05 5.87 -6.61
C ASP A 183 8.02 5.12 -5.71
N PHE A 184 6.75 5.48 -5.84
CA PHE A 184 5.62 4.80 -5.18
C PHE A 184 4.98 3.70 -6.03
N CYS A 185 5.66 3.23 -7.05
CA CYS A 185 5.14 2.19 -7.94
C CYS A 185 3.83 2.57 -8.67
N VAL A 186 3.51 3.84 -8.73
CA VAL A 186 2.37 4.38 -9.47
C VAL A 186 2.81 4.72 -10.89
N PRO A 187 2.05 4.35 -11.93
CA PRO A 187 2.40 4.66 -13.30
C PRO A 187 2.49 6.16 -13.57
N ALA A 188 3.33 6.56 -14.54
CA ALA A 188 3.37 7.92 -15.03
C ALA A 188 1.99 8.40 -15.52
N LEU A 189 1.74 9.70 -15.49
CA LEU A 189 0.45 10.31 -15.81
C LEU A 189 -0.07 9.89 -17.21
N VAL A 190 0.81 9.79 -18.19
CA VAL A 190 0.44 9.34 -19.54
C VAL A 190 -0.14 7.90 -19.52
N GLN A 191 0.47 7.02 -18.74
CA GLN A 191 -0.02 5.64 -18.59
C GLN A 191 -1.34 5.58 -17.84
N GLN A 192 -1.53 6.41 -16.81
CA GLN A 192 -2.81 6.49 -16.09
C GLN A 192 -3.96 6.91 -17.02
N LYS A 193 -3.72 7.91 -17.89
CA LYS A 193 -4.70 8.33 -18.90
C LYS A 193 -5.01 7.22 -19.93
N GLN A 194 -4.00 6.43 -20.30
CA GLN A 194 -4.20 5.23 -21.14
C GLN A 194 -5.00 4.15 -20.41
N ASN A 195 -4.78 3.95 -19.12
CA ASN A 195 -5.56 3.01 -18.31
C ASN A 195 -7.05 3.38 -18.29
N VAL A 196 -7.38 4.69 -18.13
CA VAL A 196 -8.76 5.18 -18.26
C VAL A 196 -9.35 4.83 -19.63
N ALA A 197 -8.60 5.08 -20.69
CA ALA A 197 -9.07 4.76 -22.04
C ALA A 197 -9.29 3.24 -22.23
N MET A 198 -8.43 2.39 -21.65
CA MET A 198 -8.60 0.94 -21.66
C MET A 198 -9.86 0.51 -20.90
N PHE A 199 -10.10 1.00 -19.69
CA PHE A 199 -11.33 0.75 -18.94
C PHE A 199 -12.57 1.13 -19.76
N ASN A 200 -12.56 2.33 -20.36
CA ASN A 200 -13.69 2.82 -21.15
C ASN A 200 -13.88 2.08 -22.48
N ALA A 201 -12.84 1.37 -22.94
CA ALA A 201 -12.93 0.44 -24.08
C ALA A 201 -13.25 -1.00 -23.65
N GLY A 202 -13.66 -1.22 -22.38
CA GLY A 202 -14.00 -2.55 -21.87
C GLY A 202 -12.80 -3.48 -21.64
N LYS A 203 -11.58 -2.92 -21.52
CA LYS A 203 -10.35 -3.68 -21.28
C LYS A 203 -9.84 -3.43 -19.87
N ARG A 204 -9.35 -4.49 -19.21
CA ARG A 204 -8.71 -4.35 -17.89
C ARG A 204 -7.20 -4.09 -18.04
N PRO A 205 -6.67 -2.96 -17.58
CA PRO A 205 -5.24 -2.63 -17.69
C PRO A 205 -4.40 -3.30 -16.58
N THR A 206 -4.46 -4.64 -16.46
CA THR A 206 -3.81 -5.37 -15.37
C THR A 206 -2.31 -5.15 -15.30
N GLU A 207 -1.66 -5.12 -16.48
CA GLU A 207 -0.20 -4.99 -16.58
C GLU A 207 0.31 -3.57 -16.30
N THR A 208 -0.55 -2.56 -16.43
CA THR A 208 -0.20 -1.15 -16.38
C THR A 208 -0.78 -0.42 -15.15
N MET A 209 -1.33 -1.16 -14.19
CA MET A 209 -1.83 -0.59 -12.93
C MET A 209 -0.73 -0.24 -11.94
N ARG A 210 0.47 -0.81 -12.14
CA ARG A 210 1.68 -0.47 -11.39
C ARG A 210 2.78 -0.03 -12.36
N ALA A 211 3.75 0.74 -11.87
CA ALA A 211 4.91 1.14 -12.65
C ALA A 211 5.77 -0.07 -13.03
N PRO A 212 6.48 -0.03 -14.17
CA PRO A 212 7.40 -1.09 -14.58
C PRO A 212 8.48 -1.34 -13.53
N GLY A 213 8.80 -2.61 -13.30
CA GLY A 213 9.84 -3.03 -12.35
C GLY A 213 9.40 -3.07 -10.89
N CYS A 214 8.17 -2.70 -10.58
CA CYS A 214 7.62 -2.77 -9.23
C CYS A 214 7.06 -4.17 -8.89
N PRO A 215 7.10 -4.56 -7.60
CA PRO A 215 6.48 -5.79 -7.11
C PRO A 215 4.98 -5.83 -7.44
N ARG A 216 4.40 -7.02 -7.60
CA ARG A 216 2.98 -7.24 -7.94
C ARG A 216 2.23 -7.90 -6.82
#